data_365c106607e0f0252b53be1d7e3b9295
#
_entry.id   365c106607e0f0252b53be1d7e3b9295
#
_cell.length_a   1.000
_cell.length_b   1.000
_cell.length_c   1.000
_cell.angle_alpha   90.00
_cell.angle_beta   90.00
_cell.angle_gamma   90.00
#
_symmetry.space_group_name_H-M   'P 1'
#
loop_
_entity.id
_entity.type
_entity.pdbx_description
1 polymer ?
#
loop_
_entity_poly.entity_id
_entity_poly.type
_entity_poly.pdbx_seq_one_letter_code
_entity_poly.pdbx_strand_id
1 'polypeptide(L)'
;MKQRGFLVFFMMLLLVSSGAAAGDFDWVRDFNIRVQADPTGFRAMMAARFRIGDAQITAVLGNVPTPADAYIVFRLGEMSRRPTDHVLSQYRTAKGKGWGVIAQSLGIKPGSPEFHALKKGQDLYTGNEGKAKGKKKH
;
A
#
# COMPACT_ATOMS: atom_id res chain seq x y z
N MET A 1 -42.48 -15.93 -12.93
CA MET A 1 -41.62 -15.88 -14.10
C MET A 1 -40.67 -14.67 -14.11
N LYS A 2 -41.17 -13.47 -13.83
CA LYS A 2 -40.33 -12.26 -13.81
C LYS A 2 -39.29 -12.26 -12.68
N GLN A 3 -39.58 -12.93 -11.58
CA GLN A 3 -38.69 -13.02 -10.43
C GLN A 3 -37.47 -13.91 -10.66
N ARG A 4 -37.62 -14.92 -11.48
CA ARG A 4 -36.52 -15.85 -11.77
C ARG A 4 -35.40 -15.21 -12.59
N GLY A 5 -35.77 -14.35 -13.56
CA GLY A 5 -34.80 -13.62 -14.36
C GLY A 5 -34.05 -12.62 -13.55
N PHE A 6 -34.68 -11.99 -12.57
CA PHE A 6 -34.08 -11.04 -11.68
C PHE A 6 -33.03 -11.70 -10.77
N LEU A 7 -33.34 -12.86 -10.23
CA LEU A 7 -32.42 -13.61 -9.37
C LEU A 7 -31.18 -14.08 -10.12
N VAL A 8 -31.34 -14.53 -11.36
CA VAL A 8 -30.22 -14.95 -12.18
C VAL A 8 -29.28 -13.75 -12.48
N PHE A 9 -29.88 -12.62 -12.77
CA PHE A 9 -29.11 -11.40 -13.04
C PHE A 9 -28.32 -10.93 -11.81
N PHE A 10 -28.94 -11.02 -10.65
CA PHE A 10 -28.28 -10.64 -9.39
C PHE A 10 -27.11 -11.54 -9.05
N MET A 11 -27.27 -12.83 -9.32
CA MET A 11 -26.22 -13.82 -9.07
C MET A 11 -25.01 -13.62 -10.00
N MET A 12 -25.28 -13.21 -11.22
CA MET A 12 -24.23 -12.94 -12.20
C MET A 12 -23.41 -11.71 -11.83
N LEU A 13 -24.05 -10.72 -11.21
CA LEU A 13 -23.37 -9.51 -10.77
C LEU A 13 -22.38 -9.81 -9.62
N LEU A 14 -22.73 -10.75 -8.76
CA LEU A 14 -21.85 -11.14 -7.66
C LEU A 14 -20.59 -11.87 -8.13
N LEU A 15 -20.69 -12.62 -9.21
CA LEU A 15 -19.55 -13.35 -9.77
C LEU A 15 -18.52 -12.41 -10.40
N VAL A 16 -18.97 -11.29 -10.95
CA VAL A 16 -18.06 -10.33 -11.58
C VAL A 16 -17.23 -9.57 -10.55
N SER A 17 -17.78 -9.32 -9.35
CA SER A 17 -17.08 -8.53 -8.35
C SER A 17 -15.98 -9.29 -7.61
N SER A 18 -15.99 -10.62 -7.64
CA SER A 18 -15.02 -11.41 -6.87
C SER A 18 -13.67 -11.59 -7.55
N GLY A 19 -13.55 -11.26 -8.84
CA GLY A 19 -12.28 -11.39 -9.55
C GLY A 19 -11.52 -10.10 -9.79
N ALA A 20 -12.13 -8.95 -9.49
CA ALA A 20 -11.58 -7.65 -9.90
C ALA A 20 -10.46 -7.13 -9.01
N ALA A 21 -10.30 -7.64 -7.79
CA ALA A 21 -9.36 -7.11 -6.82
C ALA A 21 -8.08 -7.95 -6.68
N ALA A 22 -7.99 -9.07 -7.40
CA ALA A 22 -6.84 -9.96 -7.31
C ALA A 22 -5.62 -9.32 -7.94
N GLY A 23 -4.52 -9.22 -7.21
CA GLY A 23 -3.23 -8.74 -7.68
C GLY A 23 -2.79 -7.40 -7.12
N ASP A 24 -3.74 -6.51 -6.80
CA ASP A 24 -3.38 -5.21 -6.25
C ASP A 24 -3.08 -5.32 -4.76
N PHE A 25 -1.89 -4.84 -4.36
CA PHE A 25 -1.44 -4.89 -2.97
C PHE A 25 -1.35 -6.30 -2.38
N ASP A 26 -1.10 -7.31 -3.21
CA ASP A 26 -0.92 -8.69 -2.77
C ASP A 26 0.28 -8.84 -1.83
N TRP A 27 1.27 -7.97 -1.95
CA TRP A 27 2.49 -8.02 -1.16
C TRP A 27 2.29 -7.58 0.31
N VAL A 28 1.15 -6.96 0.62
CA VAL A 28 0.91 -6.36 1.95
C VAL A 28 0.99 -7.42 3.06
N ARG A 29 0.41 -8.57 2.83
CA ARG A 29 0.39 -9.64 3.82
C ARG A 29 1.81 -10.11 4.18
N ASP A 30 2.60 -10.42 3.16
CA ASP A 30 3.98 -10.87 3.36
C ASP A 30 4.84 -9.78 3.99
N PHE A 31 4.62 -8.55 3.59
CA PHE A 31 5.31 -7.40 4.19
C PHE A 31 5.05 -7.34 5.70
N ASN A 32 3.80 -7.43 6.11
CA ASN A 32 3.45 -7.39 7.53
C ASN A 32 4.05 -8.55 8.31
N ILE A 33 4.13 -9.73 7.71
CA ILE A 33 4.76 -10.89 8.32
C ILE A 33 6.26 -10.63 8.54
N ARG A 34 6.95 -10.05 7.56
CA ARG A 34 8.36 -9.70 7.67
C ARG A 34 8.60 -8.68 8.78
N VAL A 35 7.72 -7.70 8.90
CA VAL A 35 7.83 -6.70 9.97
C VAL A 35 7.67 -7.34 11.34
N GLN A 36 6.73 -8.26 11.49
CA GLN A 36 6.55 -8.97 12.76
C GLN A 36 7.78 -9.77 13.15
N ALA A 37 8.47 -10.33 12.16
CA ALA A 37 9.70 -11.09 12.41
C ALA A 37 10.86 -10.21 12.85
N ASP A 38 10.91 -8.96 12.40
CA ASP A 38 11.99 -8.04 12.73
C ASP A 38 11.49 -6.58 12.76
N PRO A 39 10.79 -6.19 13.82
CA PRO A 39 10.27 -4.81 13.91
C PRO A 39 11.35 -3.74 13.96
N THR A 40 12.48 -4.03 14.61
CA THR A 40 13.59 -3.09 14.71
C THR A 40 14.23 -2.86 13.36
N GLY A 41 14.46 -3.92 12.59
CA GLY A 41 14.99 -3.82 11.24
C GLY A 41 14.06 -3.04 10.32
N PHE A 42 12.75 -3.27 10.44
CA PHE A 42 11.76 -2.51 9.68
C PHE A 42 11.90 -1.00 9.93
N ARG A 43 11.98 -0.60 11.20
CA ARG A 43 12.11 0.83 11.54
C ARG A 43 13.39 1.43 10.98
N ALA A 44 14.49 0.69 11.10
CA ALA A 44 15.78 1.15 10.56
C ALA A 44 15.71 1.32 9.04
N MET A 45 15.08 0.38 8.35
CA MET A 45 14.93 0.48 6.89
C MET A 45 14.01 1.62 6.48
N MET A 46 12.92 1.85 7.21
CA MET A 46 12.02 2.98 6.95
C MET A 46 12.74 4.31 7.15
N ALA A 47 13.50 4.43 8.24
CA ALA A 47 14.26 5.65 8.52
C ALA A 47 15.25 5.94 7.40
N ALA A 48 15.98 4.94 6.94
CA ALA A 48 16.95 5.10 5.86
C ALA A 48 16.29 5.38 4.52
N ARG A 49 15.21 4.65 4.20
CA ARG A 49 14.53 4.75 2.92
C ARG A 49 13.86 6.12 2.72
N PHE A 50 13.20 6.61 3.75
CA PHE A 50 12.43 7.85 3.69
C PHE A 50 13.13 9.05 4.34
N ARG A 51 14.29 8.81 4.94
CA ARG A 51 15.10 9.84 5.64
C ARG A 51 14.27 10.56 6.70
N ILE A 52 13.69 9.76 7.59
CA ILE A 52 12.81 10.24 8.65
C ILE A 52 13.29 9.72 10.00
N GLY A 53 12.87 10.40 11.07
CA GLY A 53 13.17 9.97 12.41
C GLY A 53 12.21 8.91 12.93
N ASP A 54 12.62 8.21 13.96
CA ASP A 54 11.80 7.16 14.58
C ASP A 54 10.48 7.71 15.13
N ALA A 55 10.48 8.93 15.63
CA ALA A 55 9.26 9.56 16.13
C ALA A 55 8.20 9.70 15.05
N GLN A 56 8.61 10.04 13.83
CA GLN A 56 7.68 10.14 12.70
C GLN A 56 7.15 8.77 12.29
N ILE A 57 8.00 7.75 12.32
CA ILE A 57 7.57 6.37 12.05
C ILE A 57 6.53 5.94 13.08
N THR A 58 6.80 6.19 14.36
CA THR A 58 5.87 5.87 15.44
C THR A 58 4.53 6.57 15.25
N ALA A 59 4.57 7.85 14.89
CA ALA A 59 3.34 8.63 14.68
C ALA A 59 2.48 8.04 13.56
N VAL A 60 3.09 7.65 12.44
CA VAL A 60 2.34 7.06 11.33
C VAL A 60 1.82 5.68 11.70
N LEU A 61 2.65 4.84 12.33
CA LEU A 61 2.23 3.51 12.77
C LEU A 61 1.03 3.58 13.73
N GLY A 62 0.97 4.61 14.56
CA GLY A 62 -0.16 4.81 15.48
C GLY A 62 -1.45 5.25 14.81
N ASN A 63 -1.40 5.63 13.54
CA ASN A 63 -2.55 6.15 12.80
C ASN A 63 -3.06 5.21 11.70
N VAL A 64 -2.44 4.05 11.52
CA VAL A 64 -2.83 3.09 10.50
C VAL A 64 -2.89 1.69 11.09
N PRO A 65 -3.65 0.76 10.49
CA PRO A 65 -3.83 -0.58 11.04
C PRO A 65 -2.60 -1.48 10.99
N THR A 66 -1.76 -1.37 9.96
CA THR A 66 -0.64 -2.29 9.77
C THR A 66 0.62 -1.56 9.33
N PRO A 67 1.80 -2.19 9.53
CA PRO A 67 3.06 -1.60 9.04
C PRO A 67 3.09 -1.39 7.53
N ALA A 68 2.44 -2.25 6.74
CA ALA A 68 2.36 -2.05 5.29
C ALA A 68 1.61 -0.76 4.96
N ASP A 69 0.55 -0.45 5.70
CA ASP A 69 -0.19 0.80 5.51
C ASP A 69 0.70 2.01 5.81
N ALA A 70 1.55 1.92 6.85
CA ALA A 70 2.50 2.99 7.14
C ALA A 70 3.47 3.20 5.98
N TYR A 71 4.01 2.14 5.42
CA TYR A 71 4.89 2.22 4.26
C TYR A 71 4.16 2.89 3.09
N ILE A 72 2.92 2.50 2.82
CA ILE A 72 2.12 3.09 1.73
C ILE A 72 1.91 4.58 1.96
N VAL A 73 1.63 4.99 3.20
CA VAL A 73 1.47 6.42 3.54
C VAL A 73 2.73 7.20 3.16
N PHE A 74 3.91 6.71 3.52
CA PHE A 74 5.16 7.39 3.18
C PHE A 74 5.40 7.41 1.67
N ARG A 75 5.08 6.33 0.96
CA ARG A 75 5.20 6.28 -0.49
C ARG A 75 4.26 7.28 -1.18
N LEU A 76 3.04 7.39 -0.70
CA LEU A 76 2.10 8.37 -1.26
C LEU A 76 2.56 9.80 -0.98
N GLY A 77 3.18 10.03 0.16
CA GLY A 77 3.80 11.32 0.45
C GLY A 77 4.88 11.69 -0.55
N GLU A 78 5.75 10.73 -0.90
CA GLU A 78 6.76 10.93 -1.94
C GLU A 78 6.15 11.24 -3.29
N MET A 79 5.21 10.42 -3.71
CA MET A 79 4.59 10.54 -5.04
C MET A 79 3.83 11.85 -5.20
N SER A 80 3.14 12.29 -4.15
CA SER A 80 2.33 13.49 -4.18
C SER A 80 3.10 14.74 -3.81
N ARG A 81 4.30 14.60 -3.26
CA ARG A 81 5.11 15.69 -2.70
C ARG A 81 4.34 16.44 -1.61
N ARG A 82 3.60 15.68 -0.82
CA ARG A 82 2.84 16.22 0.30
C ARG A 82 3.41 15.70 1.61
N PRO A 83 3.31 16.49 2.69
CA PRO A 83 3.77 16.02 3.99
C PRO A 83 2.92 14.85 4.48
N THR A 84 3.51 14.03 5.32
CA THR A 84 2.87 12.84 5.86
C THR A 84 1.54 13.15 6.55
N ASP A 85 1.48 14.26 7.27
CA ASP A 85 0.24 14.69 7.96
C ASP A 85 -0.91 14.89 6.98
N HIS A 86 -0.61 15.43 5.80
CA HIS A 86 -1.62 15.61 4.78
C HIS A 86 -2.12 14.27 4.24
N VAL A 87 -1.20 13.33 4.01
CA VAL A 87 -1.57 11.99 3.55
C VAL A 87 -2.45 11.30 4.60
N LEU A 88 -2.08 11.38 5.88
CA LEU A 88 -2.87 10.80 6.95
C LEU A 88 -4.26 11.43 7.05
N SER A 89 -4.36 12.72 6.81
CA SER A 89 -5.64 13.43 6.78
C SER A 89 -6.54 12.87 5.67
N GLN A 90 -5.99 12.67 4.48
CA GLN A 90 -6.74 12.08 3.38
C GLN A 90 -7.09 10.62 3.66
N TYR A 91 -6.20 9.89 4.30
CA TYR A 91 -6.46 8.51 4.70
C TYR A 91 -7.67 8.43 5.64
N ARG A 92 -7.71 9.29 6.64
CA ARG A 92 -8.83 9.32 7.60
C ARG A 92 -10.16 9.68 6.93
N THR A 93 -10.12 10.63 6.00
CA THR A 93 -11.32 11.09 5.27
C THR A 93 -11.85 9.99 4.35
N ALA A 94 -10.97 9.26 3.70
CA ALA A 94 -11.33 8.23 2.71
C ALA A 94 -11.22 6.81 3.28
N LYS A 95 -11.25 6.66 4.60
CA LYS A 95 -11.11 5.35 5.25
C LYS A 95 -12.17 4.39 4.75
N GLY A 96 -11.73 3.20 4.37
CA GLY A 96 -12.61 2.17 3.81
C GLY A 96 -12.79 2.25 2.29
N LYS A 97 -12.34 3.32 1.64
CA LYS A 97 -12.49 3.45 0.18
C LYS A 97 -11.31 2.93 -0.62
N GLY A 98 -10.21 2.62 0.04
CA GLY A 98 -9.04 2.02 -0.60
C GLY A 98 -7.99 3.03 -1.03
N TRP A 99 -6.80 2.50 -1.31
CA TRP A 99 -5.62 3.33 -1.63
C TRP A 99 -5.75 4.08 -2.95
N GLY A 100 -6.50 3.54 -3.91
CA GLY A 100 -6.72 4.24 -5.18
C GLY A 100 -7.44 5.55 -5.00
N VAL A 101 -8.48 5.57 -4.16
CA VAL A 101 -9.24 6.80 -3.87
C VAL A 101 -8.37 7.80 -3.11
N ILE A 102 -7.59 7.31 -2.15
CA ILE A 102 -6.68 8.16 -1.37
C ILE A 102 -5.64 8.79 -2.29
N ALA A 103 -5.04 8.00 -3.18
CA ALA A 103 -4.07 8.50 -4.16
C ALA A 103 -4.67 9.60 -5.04
N GLN A 104 -5.89 9.39 -5.54
CA GLN A 104 -6.57 10.41 -6.33
C GLN A 104 -6.77 11.71 -5.56
N SER A 105 -7.14 11.61 -4.29
CA SER A 105 -7.33 12.80 -3.46
C SER A 105 -6.03 13.58 -3.25
N LEU A 106 -4.89 12.92 -3.42
CA LEU A 106 -3.57 13.54 -3.32
C LEU A 106 -3.04 14.05 -4.67
N GLY A 107 -3.82 13.90 -5.74
CA GLY A 107 -3.40 14.30 -7.06
C GLY A 107 -2.58 13.26 -7.80
N ILE A 108 -2.48 12.05 -7.27
CA ILE A 108 -1.78 10.94 -7.91
C ILE A 108 -2.74 10.25 -8.87
N LYS A 109 -2.35 10.13 -10.12
CA LYS A 109 -3.18 9.43 -11.11
C LYS A 109 -3.10 7.92 -10.87
N PRO A 110 -4.24 7.21 -10.79
CA PRO A 110 -4.22 5.77 -10.53
C PRO A 110 -3.48 4.97 -11.59
N GLY A 111 -3.43 5.45 -12.83
CA GLY A 111 -2.69 4.81 -13.91
C GLY A 111 -1.24 5.23 -14.02
N SER A 112 -0.73 6.08 -13.12
CA SER A 112 0.66 6.50 -13.16
C SER A 112 1.61 5.32 -12.95
N PRO A 113 2.80 5.32 -13.57
CA PRO A 113 3.76 4.23 -13.38
C PRO A 113 4.14 4.02 -11.92
N GLU A 114 4.31 5.09 -11.16
CA GLU A 114 4.71 5.00 -9.76
C GLU A 114 3.65 4.34 -8.90
N PHE A 115 2.38 4.72 -9.07
CA PHE A 115 1.30 4.11 -8.30
C PHE A 115 1.06 2.68 -8.76
N HIS A 116 1.18 2.43 -10.05
CA HIS A 116 1.06 1.07 -10.58
C HIS A 116 2.14 0.15 -9.99
N ALA A 117 3.38 0.64 -9.90
CA ALA A 117 4.46 -0.11 -9.27
C ALA A 117 4.17 -0.40 -7.80
N LEU A 118 3.61 0.57 -7.08
CA LEU A 118 3.25 0.38 -5.66
C LEU A 118 2.17 -0.70 -5.49
N LYS A 119 1.21 -0.76 -6.38
CA LYS A 119 0.18 -1.80 -6.34
C LYS A 119 0.79 -3.20 -6.54
N LYS A 120 1.85 -3.29 -7.33
CA LYS A 120 2.48 -4.57 -7.68
C LYS A 120 3.53 -5.02 -6.68
N GLY A 121 4.12 -4.11 -5.93
CA GLY A 121 5.17 -4.47 -4.98
C GLY A 121 5.66 -3.31 -4.16
N GLN A 122 6.65 -3.59 -3.34
CA GLN A 122 7.29 -2.62 -2.47
C GLN A 122 8.80 -2.67 -2.67
N ASP A 123 9.48 -1.58 -2.36
CA ASP A 123 10.92 -1.47 -2.57
C ASP A 123 11.74 -1.51 -1.29
N LEU A 124 11.11 -1.70 -0.14
CA LEU A 124 11.81 -1.69 1.13
C LEU A 124 12.66 -2.97 1.31
N TYR A 125 12.04 -4.12 1.13
CA TYR A 125 12.71 -5.40 1.29
C TYR A 125 13.34 -5.90 -0.01
N THR A 126 12.64 -5.76 -1.11
CA THR A 126 13.13 -6.23 -2.42
C THR A 126 14.34 -5.46 -2.90
N GLY A 127 14.45 -4.17 -2.55
CA GLY A 127 15.61 -3.37 -2.89
C GLY A 127 16.90 -3.93 -2.30
N ASN A 128 16.83 -4.40 -1.06
CA ASN A 128 17.96 -5.01 -0.39
C ASN A 128 18.34 -6.36 -1.00
N GLU A 129 17.35 -7.14 -1.36
CA GLU A 129 17.59 -8.42 -2.04
C GLU A 129 18.26 -8.21 -3.38
N GLY A 130 17.82 -7.21 -4.12
CA GLY A 130 18.45 -6.87 -5.40
C GLY A 130 19.89 -6.48 -5.27
N LYS A 131 20.23 -5.69 -4.25
CA LYS A 131 21.61 -5.29 -3.99
C LYS A 131 22.48 -6.48 -3.59
N ALA A 132 21.95 -7.37 -2.73
CA ALA A 132 22.67 -8.57 -2.33
C ALA A 132 22.95 -9.48 -3.52
N LYS A 133 21.99 -9.66 -4.40
CA LYS A 133 22.16 -10.45 -5.63
C LYS A 133 23.17 -9.81 -6.57
N GLY A 134 23.18 -8.50 -6.68
CA GLY A 134 24.16 -7.77 -7.49
C GLY A 134 25.58 -8.00 -7.02
N LYS A 135 25.81 -8.01 -5.70
CA LYS A 135 27.12 -8.27 -5.12
C LYS A 135 27.61 -9.71 -5.39
N LYS A 136 26.69 -10.67 -5.43
CA LYS A 136 27.06 -12.07 -5.68
C LYS A 136 27.50 -12.33 -7.12
N LYS A 137 27.11 -11.49 -8.06
CA LYS A 137 27.51 -11.63 -9.46
C LYS A 137 28.94 -11.18 -9.73
N HIS A 138 29.54 -10.50 -8.84
CA HIS A 138 30.91 -10.03 -8.95
C HIS A 138 31.85 -10.81 -8.05
#